data_e6811ff6952e33243d1138e22a75edee
#
_entry.id   e6811ff6952e33243d1138e22a75edee
#
_cell.length_a   1.000
_cell.length_b   1.000
_cell.length_c   1.000
_cell.angle_alpha   90.00
_cell.angle_beta   90.00
_cell.angle_gamma   90.00
#
_symmetry.space_group_name_H-M   'P 1'
#
loop_
_entity.id
_entity.type
_entity.pdbx_description
1 polymer ?
#
loop_
_entity_poly.entity_id
_entity_poly.type
_entity_poly.pdbx_seq_one_letter_code
_entity_poly.pdbx_strand_id
1 'polypeptide(L)'
;LPAGEREQNIPCDLKDPAWFDKIDASGGAVFFASGVFYYFLTQQVRELVQGMADAFPGGVLVFDAANRTAVKMIAKTWLKKAKIKDVGAYFAVSDAKSELSPWDSRLQVSSRGYMMGYNDLKDPSVSGFFRFLAKVGDNGMKMQIVKIGFGGKL
;
A
#
# COMPACT_ATOMS: atom_id res chain seq x y z
N LEU A 1 2.93 9.31 -20.66
CA LEU A 1 3.83 10.46 -20.50
C LEU A 1 5.23 10.02 -20.93
N PRO A 2 6.01 10.83 -21.64
CA PRO A 2 7.41 10.50 -21.91
C PRO A 2 8.19 10.44 -20.59
N ALA A 3 9.05 9.43 -20.44
CA ALA A 3 9.92 9.31 -19.28
C ALA A 3 11.02 10.40 -19.34
N GLY A 4 11.37 10.94 -18.18
CA GLY A 4 12.54 11.82 -18.03
C GLY A 4 13.84 11.02 -18.04
N GLU A 5 14.99 11.70 -18.00
CA GLU A 5 16.31 11.05 -18.04
C GLU A 5 16.57 10.02 -16.91
N ARG A 6 15.84 10.16 -15.78
CA ARG A 6 15.92 9.26 -14.61
C ARG A 6 14.68 8.40 -14.43
N GLU A 7 13.81 8.35 -15.45
CA GLU A 7 12.52 7.65 -15.38
C GLU A 7 12.46 6.58 -16.47
N GLN A 8 11.93 5.44 -16.13
CA GLN A 8 11.67 4.36 -17.07
C GLN A 8 10.22 3.89 -16.89
N ASN A 9 9.47 3.82 -17.97
CA ASN A 9 8.14 3.23 -17.99
C ASN A 9 8.26 1.73 -18.29
N ILE A 10 7.86 0.88 -17.36
CA ILE A 10 7.87 -0.58 -17.52
C ILE A 10 6.42 -1.05 -17.65
N PRO A 11 5.93 -1.33 -18.85
CA PRO A 11 4.60 -1.91 -19.02
C PRO A 11 4.61 -3.35 -18.49
N CYS A 12 3.75 -3.64 -17.49
CA CYS A 12 3.66 -4.96 -16.86
C CYS A 12 2.29 -5.21 -16.25
N ASP A 13 1.94 -6.48 -16.10
CA ASP A 13 0.93 -6.93 -15.14
C ASP A 13 1.63 -7.14 -13.80
N LEU A 14 1.18 -6.48 -12.73
CA LEU A 14 1.79 -6.63 -11.40
C LEU A 14 1.69 -8.06 -10.84
N LYS A 15 0.81 -8.89 -11.40
CA LYS A 15 0.68 -10.31 -11.02
C LYS A 15 1.74 -11.20 -11.67
N ASP A 16 2.37 -10.73 -12.75
CA ASP A 16 3.44 -11.45 -13.44
C ASP A 16 4.79 -10.99 -12.86
N PRO A 17 5.57 -11.86 -12.20
CA PRO A 17 6.85 -11.49 -11.59
C PRO A 17 7.94 -11.09 -12.61
N ALA A 18 7.73 -11.29 -13.91
CA ALA A 18 8.72 -10.97 -14.94
C ALA A 18 9.16 -9.48 -14.96
N TRP A 19 8.42 -8.58 -14.32
CA TRP A 19 8.86 -7.19 -14.21
C TRP A 19 9.98 -6.99 -13.17
N PHE A 20 10.19 -7.93 -12.25
CA PHE A 20 11.28 -7.85 -11.27
C PHE A 20 12.65 -7.77 -11.95
N ASP A 21 12.85 -8.54 -13.01
CA ASP A 21 14.10 -8.60 -13.77
C ASP A 21 14.40 -7.30 -14.55
N LYS A 22 13.40 -6.42 -14.66
CA LYS A 22 13.54 -5.11 -15.34
C LYS A 22 13.97 -3.99 -14.41
N ILE A 23 14.07 -4.27 -13.10
CA ILE A 23 14.44 -3.27 -12.09
C ILE A 23 15.91 -3.43 -11.74
N ASP A 24 16.70 -2.41 -11.97
CA ASP A 24 18.05 -2.33 -11.40
C ASP A 24 17.95 -1.93 -9.91
N ALA A 25 18.14 -2.90 -9.05
CA ALA A 25 18.11 -2.72 -7.60
C ALA A 25 19.51 -2.71 -6.97
N SER A 26 20.58 -2.55 -7.75
CA SER A 26 21.97 -2.55 -7.25
C SER A 26 22.24 -1.46 -6.21
N GLY A 27 21.53 -0.34 -6.28
CA GLY A 27 21.56 0.75 -5.29
C GLY A 27 20.51 0.63 -4.17
N GLY A 28 19.80 -0.49 -4.08
CA GLY A 28 18.61 -0.68 -3.24
C GLY A 28 17.31 -0.34 -4.00
N ALA A 29 16.16 -0.73 -3.41
CA ALA A 29 14.87 -0.49 -4.03
C ALA A 29 13.83 0.01 -3.02
N VAL A 30 13.08 1.04 -3.39
CA VAL A 30 11.91 1.52 -2.65
C VAL A 30 10.72 1.56 -3.58
N PHE A 31 9.67 0.84 -3.21
CA PHE A 31 8.46 0.70 -3.99
C PHE A 31 7.31 1.46 -3.33
N PHE A 32 6.51 2.15 -4.14
CA PHE A 32 5.31 2.84 -3.68
C PHE A 32 4.09 2.35 -4.45
N ALA A 33 3.07 1.91 -3.72
CA ALA A 33 1.81 1.45 -4.29
C ALA A 33 0.64 2.24 -3.65
N SER A 34 0.36 3.43 -4.18
CA SER A 34 -0.72 4.28 -3.68
C SER A 34 -2.03 4.00 -4.41
N GLY A 35 -3.08 3.60 -3.68
CA GLY A 35 -4.39 3.27 -4.22
C GLY A 35 -4.42 2.03 -5.12
N VAL A 36 -3.40 1.18 -5.08
CA VAL A 36 -3.21 0.06 -6.03
C VAL A 36 -3.75 -1.25 -5.48
N PHE A 37 -3.35 -1.63 -4.28
CA PHE A 37 -3.62 -2.99 -3.76
C PHE A 37 -5.08 -3.26 -3.45
N TYR A 38 -5.90 -2.26 -3.25
CA TYR A 38 -7.33 -2.44 -3.02
C TYR A 38 -8.03 -3.31 -4.07
N TYR A 39 -7.53 -3.31 -5.30
CA TYR A 39 -8.13 -4.02 -6.43
C TYR A 39 -7.66 -5.46 -6.60
N PHE A 40 -6.75 -5.92 -5.76
CA PHE A 40 -6.19 -7.26 -5.78
C PHE A 40 -6.83 -8.15 -4.72
N LEU A 41 -6.87 -9.45 -4.96
CA LEU A 41 -7.19 -10.42 -3.92
C LEU A 41 -6.03 -10.47 -2.91
N THR A 42 -6.34 -10.74 -1.64
CA THR A 42 -5.33 -10.84 -0.57
C THR A 42 -4.22 -11.82 -0.92
N GLN A 43 -4.56 -12.95 -1.55
CA GLN A 43 -3.58 -13.94 -1.98
C GLN A 43 -2.62 -13.39 -3.04
N GLN A 44 -3.12 -12.61 -4.00
CA GLN A 44 -2.29 -11.98 -5.04
C GLN A 44 -1.30 -10.97 -4.45
N VAL A 45 -1.75 -10.15 -3.48
CA VAL A 45 -0.85 -9.21 -2.78
C VAL A 45 0.19 -9.97 -1.98
N ARG A 46 -0.19 -11.07 -1.32
CA ARG A 46 0.74 -11.92 -0.57
C ARG A 46 1.83 -12.50 -1.47
N GLU A 47 1.46 -13.09 -2.59
CA GLU A 47 2.38 -13.67 -3.57
C GLU A 47 3.34 -12.61 -4.13
N LEU A 48 2.81 -11.42 -4.47
CA LEU A 48 3.61 -10.30 -4.91
C LEU A 48 4.63 -9.87 -3.85
N VAL A 49 4.21 -9.68 -2.61
CA VAL A 49 5.09 -9.26 -1.50
C VAL A 49 6.17 -10.31 -1.22
N GLN A 50 5.82 -11.58 -1.25
CA GLN A 50 6.79 -12.68 -1.08
C GLN A 50 7.81 -12.71 -2.22
N GLY A 51 7.35 -12.58 -3.48
CA GLY A 51 8.22 -12.50 -4.64
C GLY A 51 9.13 -11.27 -4.60
N MET A 52 8.63 -10.11 -4.16
CA MET A 52 9.44 -8.92 -3.96
C MET A 52 10.50 -9.12 -2.87
N ALA A 53 10.18 -9.82 -1.78
CA ALA A 53 11.15 -10.13 -0.72
C ALA A 53 12.27 -11.07 -1.21
N ASP A 54 11.98 -11.94 -2.19
CA ASP A 54 12.97 -12.79 -2.84
C ASP A 54 13.87 -12.02 -3.82
N ALA A 55 13.24 -11.16 -4.64
CA ALA A 55 13.93 -10.44 -5.71
C ALA A 55 14.71 -9.21 -5.22
N PHE A 56 14.25 -8.57 -4.15
CA PHE A 56 14.78 -7.28 -3.66
C PHE A 56 15.15 -7.33 -2.17
N PRO A 57 16.08 -8.17 -1.74
CA PRO A 57 16.51 -8.24 -0.35
C PRO A 57 17.07 -6.89 0.13
N GLY A 58 16.61 -6.41 1.29
CA GLY A 58 16.94 -5.08 1.81
C GLY A 58 16.06 -3.95 1.24
N GLY A 59 15.20 -4.23 0.27
CA GLY A 59 14.26 -3.27 -0.29
C GLY A 59 13.12 -2.93 0.66
N VAL A 60 12.33 -1.92 0.28
CA VAL A 60 11.19 -1.43 1.06
C VAL A 60 9.98 -1.24 0.17
N LEU A 61 8.81 -1.72 0.61
CA LEU A 61 7.52 -1.44 0.00
C LEU A 61 6.69 -0.55 0.93
N VAL A 62 6.11 0.51 0.37
CA VAL A 62 5.20 1.42 1.06
C VAL A 62 3.88 1.47 0.31
N PHE A 63 2.77 1.29 1.00
CA PHE A 63 1.43 1.34 0.40
C PHE A 63 0.38 1.81 1.41
N ASP A 64 -0.74 2.28 0.89
CA ASP A 64 -1.90 2.64 1.70
C ASP A 64 -2.86 1.46 1.87
N ALA A 65 -3.40 1.32 3.07
CA ALA A 65 -4.35 0.27 3.40
C ALA A 65 -5.48 0.79 4.30
N ALA A 66 -6.59 0.07 4.31
CA ALA A 66 -7.74 0.37 5.15
C ALA A 66 -8.53 -0.91 5.47
N ASN A 67 -9.41 -0.84 6.45
CA ASN A 67 -10.26 -1.98 6.79
C ASN A 67 -11.32 -2.28 5.71
N ARG A 68 -11.96 -3.44 5.83
CA ARG A 68 -12.96 -3.93 4.86
C ARG A 68 -14.14 -2.96 4.65
N THR A 69 -14.55 -2.22 5.67
CA THR A 69 -15.64 -1.24 5.55
C THR A 69 -15.23 -0.07 4.66
N ALA A 70 -14.05 0.47 4.88
CA ALA A 70 -13.49 1.54 4.05
C ALA A 70 -13.28 1.08 2.60
N VAL A 71 -12.70 -0.10 2.41
CA VAL A 71 -12.46 -0.68 1.06
C VAL A 71 -13.78 -0.86 0.30
N LYS A 72 -14.83 -1.38 0.94
CA LYS A 72 -16.17 -1.47 0.32
C LYS A 72 -16.75 -0.10 -0.03
N MET A 73 -16.51 0.92 0.81
CA MET A 73 -16.97 2.27 0.56
C MET A 73 -16.20 2.91 -0.61
N ILE A 74 -14.89 2.71 -0.71
CA ILE A 74 -14.06 3.12 -1.85
C ILE A 74 -14.61 2.53 -3.14
N ALA A 75 -14.84 1.21 -3.18
CA ALA A 75 -15.40 0.53 -4.33
C ALA A 75 -16.77 1.12 -4.74
N LYS A 76 -17.66 1.32 -3.77
CA LYS A 76 -19.01 1.84 -4.02
C LYS A 76 -19.03 3.29 -4.50
N THR A 77 -18.13 4.14 -4.00
CA THR A 77 -18.13 5.58 -4.27
C THR A 77 -17.26 5.96 -5.47
N TRP A 78 -15.99 5.55 -5.48
CA TRP A 78 -15.03 5.97 -6.49
C TRP A 78 -15.18 5.22 -7.80
N LEU A 79 -15.30 3.89 -7.77
CA LEU A 79 -15.49 3.11 -8.99
C LEU A 79 -16.79 3.46 -9.69
N LYS A 80 -17.87 3.68 -8.92
CA LYS A 80 -19.15 4.11 -9.47
C LYS A 80 -19.08 5.49 -10.12
N LYS A 81 -18.41 6.48 -9.46
CA LYS A 81 -18.21 7.82 -10.02
C LYS A 81 -17.35 7.79 -11.28
N ALA A 82 -16.32 6.97 -11.30
CA ALA A 82 -15.45 6.78 -12.47
C ALA A 82 -16.08 5.94 -13.58
N LYS A 83 -17.33 5.47 -13.40
CA LYS A 83 -18.05 4.56 -14.33
C LYS A 83 -17.26 3.28 -14.64
N ILE A 84 -16.37 2.87 -13.75
CA ILE A 84 -15.63 1.62 -13.87
C ILE A 84 -16.56 0.50 -13.40
N LYS A 85 -16.87 -0.39 -14.33
CA LYS A 85 -17.64 -1.61 -14.09
C LYS A 85 -16.65 -2.77 -14.04
N ASP A 86 -17.05 -3.87 -13.40
CA ASP A 86 -16.29 -5.13 -13.37
C ASP A 86 -14.96 -5.10 -12.59
N VAL A 87 -14.72 -4.05 -11.79
CA VAL A 87 -13.60 -3.97 -10.86
C VAL A 87 -14.14 -3.96 -9.44
N GLY A 88 -13.71 -4.92 -8.63
CA GLY A 88 -14.01 -4.99 -7.20
C GLY A 88 -12.87 -4.38 -6.37
N ALA A 89 -13.13 -4.15 -5.09
CA ALA A 89 -12.09 -3.85 -4.12
C ALA A 89 -12.10 -4.94 -3.03
N TYR A 90 -10.98 -5.64 -2.89
CA TYR A 90 -10.89 -6.90 -2.14
C TYR A 90 -9.87 -6.85 -1.01
N PHE A 91 -8.67 -6.33 -1.28
CA PHE A 91 -7.60 -6.27 -0.28
C PHE A 91 -7.92 -5.24 0.79
N ALA A 92 -8.00 -5.68 2.02
CA ALA A 92 -8.26 -4.85 3.18
C ALA A 92 -7.40 -5.31 4.34
N VAL A 93 -6.88 -4.37 5.12
CA VAL A 93 -6.01 -4.61 6.27
C VAL A 93 -6.48 -3.73 7.42
N SER A 94 -6.76 -4.32 8.57
CA SER A 94 -7.14 -3.60 9.79
C SER A 94 -5.94 -3.36 10.71
N ASP A 95 -5.07 -4.37 10.85
CA ASP A 95 -3.82 -4.30 11.58
C ASP A 95 -2.69 -4.88 10.72
N ALA A 96 -1.88 -4.00 10.16
CA ALA A 96 -0.84 -4.41 9.21
C ALA A 96 0.17 -5.38 9.84
N LYS A 97 0.58 -5.13 11.08
CA LYS A 97 1.60 -5.97 11.72
C LYS A 97 1.11 -7.39 11.97
N SER A 98 -0.08 -7.55 12.54
CA SER A 98 -0.63 -8.87 12.85
C SER A 98 -1.06 -9.66 11.61
N GLU A 99 -1.56 -8.97 10.57
CA GLU A 99 -2.09 -9.60 9.37
C GLU A 99 -1.02 -9.92 8.32
N LEU A 100 0.03 -9.08 8.20
CA LEU A 100 1.00 -9.21 7.12
C LEU A 100 2.33 -9.86 7.55
N SER A 101 2.77 -9.68 8.82
CA SER A 101 4.00 -10.32 9.29
C SER A 101 4.02 -11.85 9.17
N PRO A 102 2.89 -12.57 9.34
CA PRO A 102 2.86 -14.01 9.16
C PRO A 102 3.05 -14.50 7.71
N TRP A 103 3.04 -13.59 6.72
CA TRP A 103 3.20 -13.99 5.32
C TRP A 103 4.60 -14.50 5.01
N ASP A 104 5.62 -13.90 5.63
CA ASP A 104 7.00 -14.34 5.51
C ASP A 104 7.81 -13.81 6.71
N SER A 105 8.66 -14.63 7.29
CA SER A 105 9.48 -14.28 8.47
C SER A 105 10.49 -13.16 8.23
N ARG A 106 10.82 -12.88 6.98
CA ARG A 106 11.74 -11.80 6.57
C ARG A 106 11.07 -10.43 6.56
N LEU A 107 9.73 -10.34 6.62
CA LEU A 107 9.00 -9.08 6.50
C LEU A 107 9.07 -8.29 7.81
N GLN A 108 9.58 -7.07 7.71
CA GLN A 108 9.58 -6.09 8.78
C GLN A 108 8.41 -5.12 8.58
N VAL A 109 7.26 -5.45 9.15
CA VAL A 109 6.02 -4.70 8.96
C VAL A 109 5.86 -3.62 10.01
N SER A 110 5.58 -2.39 9.56
CA SER A 110 5.16 -1.27 10.41
C SER A 110 4.08 -0.47 9.71
N SER A 111 3.27 0.28 10.48
CA SER A 111 2.28 1.18 9.91
C SER A 111 2.10 2.44 10.74
N ARG A 112 1.57 3.49 10.11
CA ARG A 112 1.14 4.73 10.76
C ARG A 112 -0.22 5.12 10.21
N GLY A 113 -1.02 5.80 11.04
CA GLY A 113 -2.28 6.38 10.59
C GLY A 113 -2.08 7.29 9.37
N TYR A 114 -2.98 7.19 8.42
CA TYR A 114 -2.90 7.92 7.15
C TYR A 114 -2.90 9.44 7.36
N MET A 115 -3.74 9.92 8.28
CA MET A 115 -3.88 11.35 8.59
C MET A 115 -3.11 11.72 9.86
N MET A 116 -3.34 11.01 10.96
CA MET A 116 -2.80 11.33 12.29
C MET A 116 -1.33 10.94 12.45
N GLY A 117 -0.83 10.03 11.62
CA GLY A 117 0.56 9.56 11.68
C GLY A 117 1.58 10.56 11.12
N TYR A 118 1.14 11.53 10.31
CA TYR A 118 2.00 12.45 9.56
C TYR A 118 1.65 13.93 9.74
N ASN A 119 0.51 14.25 10.33
CA ASN A 119 0.05 15.63 10.49
C ASN A 119 -0.06 15.98 11.98
N ASP A 120 0.37 17.17 12.35
CA ASP A 120 0.09 17.72 13.68
C ASP A 120 -1.35 18.26 13.73
N LEU A 121 -2.27 17.42 14.16
CA LEU A 121 -3.67 17.79 14.31
C LEU A 121 -3.95 18.70 15.52
N LYS A 122 -2.94 18.98 16.36
CA LYS A 122 -3.06 19.93 17.48
C LYS A 122 -2.84 21.37 17.00
N ASP A 123 -2.26 21.57 15.82
CA ASP A 123 -2.06 22.90 15.24
C ASP A 123 -3.39 23.68 15.22
N PRO A 124 -3.44 24.91 15.74
CA PRO A 124 -4.65 25.74 15.79
C PRO A 124 -5.30 26.00 14.42
N SER A 125 -4.52 25.99 13.34
CA SER A 125 -5.02 26.14 11.96
C SER A 125 -5.87 24.96 11.48
N VAL A 126 -5.76 23.80 12.10
CA VAL A 126 -6.53 22.61 11.74
C VAL A 126 -7.95 22.71 12.29
N SER A 127 -8.95 22.73 11.40
CA SER A 127 -10.36 22.81 11.80
C SER A 127 -10.81 21.59 12.63
N GLY A 128 -11.78 21.79 13.54
CA GLY A 128 -12.36 20.71 14.33
C GLY A 128 -13.00 19.62 13.46
N PHE A 129 -13.60 20.00 12.34
CA PHE A 129 -14.16 19.07 11.36
C PHE A 129 -13.07 18.17 10.75
N PHE A 130 -11.94 18.73 10.36
CA PHE A 130 -10.83 17.95 9.83
C PHE A 130 -10.25 16.98 10.86
N ARG A 131 -10.10 17.42 12.11
CA ARG A 131 -9.70 16.53 13.23
C ARG A 131 -10.66 15.35 13.42
N PHE A 132 -11.95 15.61 13.31
CA PHE A 132 -12.97 14.56 13.38
C PHE A 132 -12.83 13.58 12.21
N LEU A 133 -12.71 14.07 10.96
CA LEU A 133 -12.50 13.21 9.79
C LEU A 133 -11.24 12.37 9.88
N ALA A 134 -10.13 12.95 10.37
CA ALA A 134 -8.88 12.22 10.58
C ALA A 134 -9.03 11.08 11.58
N LYS A 135 -9.73 11.31 12.69
CA LYS A 135 -10.03 10.27 13.68
C LYS A 135 -10.92 9.17 13.11
N VAL A 136 -11.95 9.52 12.35
CA VAL A 136 -12.83 8.55 11.70
C VAL A 136 -12.04 7.73 10.67
N GLY A 137 -11.20 8.36 9.88
CA GLY A 137 -10.35 7.69 8.90
C GLY A 137 -9.38 6.71 9.56
N ASP A 138 -8.52 7.20 10.44
CA ASP A 138 -7.44 6.39 11.01
C ASP A 138 -7.93 5.37 12.06
N ASN A 139 -8.87 5.77 12.93
CA ASN A 139 -9.35 4.88 14.00
C ASN A 139 -10.53 4.02 13.57
N GLY A 140 -11.51 4.61 12.87
CA GLY A 140 -12.73 3.92 12.47
C GLY A 140 -12.56 3.08 11.20
N MET A 141 -11.94 3.64 10.18
CA MET A 141 -11.71 2.97 8.89
C MET A 141 -10.35 2.28 8.81
N LYS A 142 -9.50 2.44 9.85
CA LYS A 142 -8.13 1.90 9.87
C LYS A 142 -7.31 2.30 8.65
N MET A 143 -7.51 3.54 8.19
CA MET A 143 -6.70 4.10 7.12
C MET A 143 -5.26 4.29 7.61
N GLN A 144 -4.33 3.69 6.93
CA GLN A 144 -2.93 3.64 7.36
C GLN A 144 -1.98 3.59 6.15
N ILE A 145 -0.78 4.11 6.35
CA ILE A 145 0.36 3.86 5.47
C ILE A 145 1.14 2.70 6.07
N VAL A 146 1.30 1.65 5.30
CA VAL A 146 2.04 0.44 5.66
C VAL A 146 3.42 0.50 5.02
N LYS A 147 4.44 0.16 5.79
CA LYS A 147 5.81 -0.04 5.33
C LYS A 147 6.22 -1.47 5.61
N ILE A 148 6.69 -2.16 4.57
CA ILE A 148 7.29 -3.49 4.67
C ILE A 148 8.75 -3.39 4.24
N GLY A 149 9.67 -3.69 5.15
CA GLY A 149 11.08 -3.92 4.81
C GLY A 149 11.31 -5.39 4.47
N PHE A 150 12.04 -5.65 3.40
CA PHE A 150 12.44 -7.00 3.00
C PHE A 150 13.77 -7.33 3.66
N GLY A 151 13.75 -8.07 4.77
CA GLY A 151 14.96 -8.52 5.43
C GLY A 151 15.84 -9.30 4.45
N GLY A 152 17.15 -9.04 4.46
CA GLY A 152 18.10 -9.85 3.71
C GLY A 152 18.07 -11.31 4.17
N LYS A 153 18.38 -12.25 3.29
CA LYS A 153 18.69 -13.62 3.72
C LYS A 153 19.86 -13.53 4.70
N LEU A 154 19.65 -14.04 5.92
CA LEU A 154 20.73 -14.28 6.87
C LEU A 154 21.72 -15.28 6.28
#